data_91851ce44c54c5334e2d21da3441777f
#
_entry.id   91851ce44c54c5334e2d21da3441777f
#
_cell.length_a   1.000
_cell.length_b   1.000
_cell.length_c   1.000
_cell.angle_alpha   90.00
_cell.angle_beta   90.00
_cell.angle_gamma   90.00
#
_symmetry.space_group_name_H-M   'P 1'
#
loop_
_entity.id
_entity.type
_entity.pdbx_description
1 polymer ?
#
loop_
_entity_poly.entity_id
_entity_poly.type
_entity_poly.pdbx_seq_one_letter_code
_entity_poly.pdbx_strand_id
1 'polypeptide(L)'
;MRPVAFDPDACDVVLLLMDSRARHCHAGGEYALRRASCERAAADLGVSSLRAVQDRGLAALGAIADPIDARRARHVLTENQRVLDFAAALADSDFTAAGQLLTASHESMREDFAITTERIDLIAESAVRAGALGARMTGGGFGGAVIALVPADRARDVADTVRRAAXXXXXXXXXXXXPATTSRR
;
A
#
# COMPACT_ATOMS: atom_id res chain seq x y z
N MET A 1 -22.02 3.18 -7.46
CA MET A 1 -20.64 3.42 -7.89
C MET A 1 -20.65 3.87 -9.35
N ARG A 2 -20.02 5.01 -9.69
CA ARG A 2 -19.94 5.47 -11.07
C ARG A 2 -18.63 5.00 -11.68
N PRO A 3 -18.64 4.48 -12.90
CA PRO A 3 -17.40 4.12 -13.58
C PRO A 3 -16.60 5.39 -13.90
N VAL A 4 -15.29 5.31 -13.75
CA VAL A 4 -14.37 6.37 -14.17
C VAL A 4 -13.69 5.87 -15.45
N ALA A 5 -13.83 6.64 -16.52
CA ALA A 5 -13.15 6.30 -17.77
C ALA A 5 -11.66 6.61 -17.61
N PHE A 6 -10.83 5.61 -17.88
CA PHE A 6 -9.38 5.78 -17.81
C PHE A 6 -8.76 4.94 -18.93
N ASP A 7 -8.16 5.64 -19.88
CA ASP A 7 -7.45 5.02 -21.01
C ASP A 7 -5.97 5.40 -20.88
N PRO A 8 -5.16 4.52 -20.32
CA PRO A 8 -3.74 4.85 -20.12
C PRO A 8 -3.00 5.18 -21.41
N ASP A 9 -3.32 4.50 -22.51
CA ASP A 9 -2.64 4.72 -23.77
C ASP A 9 -2.90 6.12 -24.32
N ALA A 10 -4.09 6.66 -24.09
CA ALA A 10 -4.45 8.00 -24.50
C ALA A 10 -3.85 9.09 -23.59
N CYS A 11 -3.35 8.72 -22.42
CA CYS A 11 -2.90 9.65 -21.40
C CYS A 11 -1.39 9.65 -21.17
N ASP A 12 -0.64 8.90 -21.97
CA ASP A 12 0.81 8.74 -21.87
C ASP A 12 1.27 8.27 -20.48
N VAL A 13 0.44 7.46 -19.81
CA VAL A 13 0.79 6.82 -18.54
C VAL A 13 0.50 5.33 -18.64
N VAL A 14 1.16 4.54 -17.81
CA VAL A 14 0.91 3.11 -17.70
C VAL A 14 0.78 2.71 -16.24
N LEU A 15 0.07 1.61 -16.01
CA LEU A 15 0.05 0.96 -14.70
C LEU A 15 0.97 -0.25 -14.76
N LEU A 16 2.06 -0.19 -14.01
CA LEU A 16 2.95 -1.34 -13.86
C LEU A 16 2.49 -2.20 -12.69
N LEU A 17 2.34 -3.49 -12.92
CA LEU A 17 2.08 -4.46 -11.87
C LEU A 17 3.36 -5.23 -11.59
N MET A 18 3.84 -5.17 -10.36
CA MET A 18 5.12 -5.74 -9.95
C MET A 18 4.88 -6.77 -8.84
N ASP A 19 4.99 -8.05 -9.19
CA ASP A 19 4.80 -9.14 -8.24
C ASP A 19 6.00 -9.21 -7.29
N SER A 20 5.75 -9.13 -6.00
CA SER A 20 6.82 -9.23 -5.00
C SER A 20 7.40 -10.63 -4.89
N ARG A 21 6.68 -11.65 -5.38
CA ARG A 21 7.01 -13.07 -5.21
C ARG A 21 7.13 -13.48 -3.73
N ALA A 22 6.64 -12.65 -2.83
CA ALA A 22 6.57 -13.00 -1.42
C ALA A 22 5.36 -13.89 -1.19
N ARG A 23 5.58 -15.06 -0.61
CA ARG A 23 4.48 -15.97 -0.27
C ARG A 23 3.72 -15.40 0.93
N HIS A 24 2.42 -15.57 0.89
CA HIS A 24 1.55 -15.16 1.99
C HIS A 24 1.69 -16.16 3.15
N CYS A 25 2.70 -15.97 4.00
CA CYS A 25 2.85 -16.78 5.20
C CYS A 25 1.93 -16.19 6.27
N HIS A 26 0.97 -16.97 6.72
CA HIS A 26 0.04 -16.64 7.81
C HIS A 26 -0.89 -15.44 7.55
N ALA A 27 -1.12 -15.09 6.28
CA ALA A 27 -1.95 -13.93 5.93
C ALA A 27 -3.38 -14.02 6.47
N GLY A 28 -3.93 -15.23 6.61
CA GLY A 28 -5.29 -15.40 7.11
C GLY A 28 -5.47 -14.94 8.55
N GLY A 29 -4.51 -15.29 9.42
CA GLY A 29 -4.54 -14.87 10.83
C GLY A 29 -4.35 -13.38 10.99
N GLU A 30 -3.39 -12.82 10.25
CA GLU A 30 -3.11 -11.38 10.31
C GLU A 30 -4.28 -10.55 9.79
N TYR A 31 -4.94 -11.00 8.72
CA TYR A 31 -6.13 -10.33 8.21
C TYR A 31 -7.24 -10.32 9.26
N ALA A 32 -7.47 -11.46 9.93
CA ALA A 32 -8.49 -11.55 10.99
C ALA A 32 -8.19 -10.57 12.13
N LEU A 33 -6.91 -10.40 12.50
CA LEU A 33 -6.51 -9.44 13.53
C LEU A 33 -6.82 -8.00 13.11
N ARG A 34 -6.59 -7.64 11.85
CA ARG A 34 -6.93 -6.28 11.36
C ARG A 34 -8.43 -6.05 11.37
N ARG A 35 -9.21 -7.07 10.99
CA ARG A 35 -10.67 -6.99 11.03
C ARG A 35 -11.15 -6.81 12.46
N ALA A 36 -10.66 -7.63 13.39
CA ALA A 36 -11.04 -7.53 14.81
C ALA A 36 -10.72 -6.15 15.40
N SER A 37 -9.57 -5.59 15.03
CA SER A 37 -9.17 -4.24 15.45
C SER A 37 -10.18 -3.19 14.96
N CYS A 38 -10.61 -3.27 13.71
CA CYS A 38 -11.63 -2.35 13.17
C CYS A 38 -12.99 -2.53 13.86
N GLU A 39 -13.33 -3.77 14.23
CA GLU A 39 -14.58 -4.07 14.93
C GLU A 39 -14.57 -3.48 16.35
N ARG A 40 -13.44 -3.59 17.06
CA ARG A 40 -13.30 -2.97 18.37
C ARG A 40 -13.38 -1.44 18.29
N ALA A 41 -12.69 -0.86 17.29
CA ALA A 41 -12.75 0.59 17.08
C ALA A 41 -14.19 1.05 16.81
N ALA A 42 -14.94 0.31 16.00
CA ALA A 42 -16.35 0.64 15.73
C ALA A 42 -17.20 0.53 17.01
N ALA A 43 -16.94 -0.50 17.83
CA ALA A 43 -17.64 -0.66 19.11
C ALA A 43 -17.37 0.50 20.05
N ASP A 44 -16.12 0.95 20.18
CA ASP A 44 -15.77 2.12 21.00
C ASP A 44 -16.52 3.38 20.53
N LEU A 45 -16.75 3.48 19.22
CA LEU A 45 -17.46 4.62 18.61
C LEU A 45 -18.99 4.46 18.65
N GLY A 46 -19.50 3.33 19.14
CA GLY A 46 -20.93 3.06 19.22
C GLY A 46 -21.61 2.86 17.87
N VAL A 47 -20.87 2.33 16.89
CA VAL A 47 -21.40 2.16 15.52
C VAL A 47 -21.17 0.72 15.04
N SER A 48 -21.93 0.32 14.01
CA SER A 48 -21.82 -1.02 13.44
C SER A 48 -20.62 -1.17 12.49
N SER A 49 -20.10 -0.06 11.97
CA SER A 49 -18.92 -0.09 11.09
C SER A 49 -18.27 1.30 11.07
N LEU A 50 -16.97 1.32 10.75
CA LEU A 50 -16.23 2.59 10.65
C LEU A 50 -16.77 3.51 9.55
N ARG A 51 -17.42 2.96 8.52
CA ARG A 51 -18.05 3.77 7.48
C ARG A 51 -19.12 4.70 8.05
N ALA A 52 -19.80 4.28 9.12
CA ALA A 52 -20.88 5.07 9.74
C ALA A 52 -20.37 6.37 10.39
N VAL A 53 -19.06 6.48 10.64
CA VAL A 53 -18.49 7.69 11.23
C VAL A 53 -17.63 8.48 10.24
N GLN A 54 -17.72 8.16 8.95
CA GLN A 54 -16.91 8.84 7.93
C GLN A 54 -17.05 10.36 8.00
N ASP A 55 -18.28 10.84 8.23
CA ASP A 55 -18.55 12.27 8.28
C ASP A 55 -17.99 12.96 9.52
N ARG A 56 -17.67 12.19 10.58
CA ARG A 56 -17.02 12.74 11.78
C ARG A 56 -15.52 12.95 11.56
N GLY A 57 -14.97 12.34 10.52
CA GLY A 57 -13.55 12.48 10.17
C GLY A 57 -12.60 11.96 11.25
N LEU A 58 -11.39 12.46 11.25
CA LEU A 58 -10.35 12.02 12.18
C LEU A 58 -10.62 12.43 13.63
N ALA A 59 -11.52 13.38 13.88
CA ALA A 59 -11.91 13.74 15.24
C ALA A 59 -12.52 12.55 16.00
N ALA A 60 -13.17 11.63 15.29
CA ALA A 60 -13.74 10.43 15.90
C ALA A 60 -12.69 9.55 16.59
N LEU A 61 -11.43 9.57 16.11
CA LEU A 61 -10.39 8.68 16.61
C LEU A 61 -10.10 8.88 18.10
N GLY A 62 -10.33 10.07 18.62
CA GLY A 62 -10.11 10.39 20.04
C GLY A 62 -10.97 9.58 21.01
N ALA A 63 -12.07 9.00 20.55
CA ALA A 63 -12.95 8.18 21.38
C ALA A 63 -12.58 6.68 21.36
N ILE A 64 -11.55 6.28 20.59
CA ILE A 64 -11.10 4.88 20.52
C ILE A 64 -10.05 4.68 21.61
N ALA A 65 -10.29 3.70 22.49
CA ALA A 65 -9.47 3.51 23.68
C ALA A 65 -8.06 2.97 23.34
N ASP A 66 -7.96 2.00 22.44
CA ASP A 66 -6.69 1.38 22.10
C ASP A 66 -6.00 2.16 20.99
N PRO A 67 -4.76 2.64 21.18
CA PRO A 67 -4.07 3.43 20.14
C PRO A 67 -3.79 2.63 18.86
N ILE A 68 -3.64 1.31 18.95
CA ILE A 68 -3.46 0.48 17.74
C ILE A 68 -4.77 0.44 16.97
N ASP A 69 -5.89 0.21 17.65
CA ASP A 69 -7.21 0.20 17.00
C ASP A 69 -7.52 1.58 16.39
N ALA A 70 -7.13 2.67 17.07
CA ALA A 70 -7.28 4.03 16.53
C ALA A 70 -6.47 4.20 15.24
N ARG A 71 -5.25 3.67 15.16
CA ARG A 71 -4.44 3.73 13.93
C ARG A 71 -5.10 2.93 12.80
N ARG A 72 -5.63 1.74 13.10
CA ARG A 72 -6.34 0.95 12.07
C ARG A 72 -7.56 1.71 11.55
N ALA A 73 -8.32 2.32 12.48
CA ALA A 73 -9.48 3.13 12.11
C ALA A 73 -9.07 4.36 11.26
N ARG A 74 -7.94 5.00 11.60
CA ARG A 74 -7.41 6.12 10.80
C ARG A 74 -7.20 5.68 9.36
N HIS A 75 -6.54 4.52 9.16
CA HIS A 75 -6.33 4.00 7.81
C HIS A 75 -7.67 3.88 7.06
N VAL A 76 -8.67 3.25 7.69
CA VAL A 76 -9.95 3.01 7.03
C VAL A 76 -10.61 4.34 6.62
N LEU A 77 -10.66 5.31 7.55
CA LEU A 77 -11.33 6.60 7.27
C LEU A 77 -10.59 7.39 6.18
N THR A 78 -9.26 7.43 6.25
CA THR A 78 -8.48 8.17 5.25
C THR A 78 -8.48 7.46 3.91
N GLU A 79 -8.45 6.12 3.90
CA GLU A 79 -8.46 5.36 2.66
C GLU A 79 -9.79 5.49 1.93
N ASN A 80 -10.91 5.49 2.65
CA ASN A 80 -12.22 5.75 2.04
C ASN A 80 -12.23 7.09 1.29
N GLN A 81 -11.64 8.13 1.88
CA GLN A 81 -11.57 9.43 1.21
C GLN A 81 -10.59 9.38 0.03
N ARG A 82 -9.44 8.73 0.19
CA ARG A 82 -8.45 8.62 -0.90
C ARG A 82 -9.04 7.96 -2.15
N VAL A 83 -9.94 7.00 -1.99
CA VAL A 83 -10.61 6.37 -3.16
C VAL A 83 -11.40 7.41 -3.95
N LEU A 84 -12.12 8.30 -3.26
CA LEU A 84 -12.90 9.34 -3.93
C LEU A 84 -12.00 10.37 -4.60
N ASP A 85 -10.95 10.78 -3.89
CA ASP A 85 -9.98 11.76 -4.41
C ASP A 85 -9.24 11.19 -5.62
N PHE A 86 -8.87 9.90 -5.58
CA PHE A 86 -8.20 9.23 -6.70
C PHE A 86 -9.11 9.17 -7.92
N ALA A 87 -10.39 8.83 -7.72
CA ALA A 87 -11.36 8.82 -8.82
C ALA A 87 -11.51 10.21 -9.45
N ALA A 88 -11.52 11.26 -8.62
CA ALA A 88 -11.59 12.65 -9.11
C ALA A 88 -10.31 13.01 -9.89
N ALA A 89 -9.14 12.68 -9.35
CA ALA A 89 -7.87 12.96 -10.03
C ALA A 89 -7.81 12.29 -11.40
N LEU A 90 -8.26 11.03 -11.50
CA LEU A 90 -8.30 10.33 -12.78
C LEU A 90 -9.28 11.01 -13.77
N ALA A 91 -10.45 11.42 -13.28
CA ALA A 91 -11.45 12.09 -14.12
C ALA A 91 -10.93 13.42 -14.68
N ASP A 92 -10.10 14.11 -13.89
CA ASP A 92 -9.48 15.39 -14.28
C ASP A 92 -8.16 15.21 -15.05
N SER A 93 -7.73 13.96 -15.29
CA SER A 93 -6.42 13.61 -15.88
C SER A 93 -5.25 14.19 -15.08
N ASP A 94 -5.41 14.38 -13.78
CA ASP A 94 -4.35 14.83 -12.89
C ASP A 94 -3.56 13.61 -12.38
N PHE A 95 -2.67 13.10 -13.23
CA PHE A 95 -1.91 11.88 -12.92
C PHE A 95 -0.86 12.12 -11.83
N THR A 96 -0.41 13.35 -11.65
CA THR A 96 0.48 13.70 -10.55
C THR A 96 -0.25 13.55 -9.21
N ALA A 97 -1.44 14.12 -9.09
CA ALA A 97 -2.25 13.96 -7.88
C ALA A 97 -2.62 12.48 -7.65
N ALA A 98 -3.00 11.77 -8.73
CA ALA A 98 -3.32 10.34 -8.62
C ALA A 98 -2.13 9.55 -8.07
N GLY A 99 -0.91 9.83 -8.56
CA GLY A 99 0.31 9.19 -8.08
C GLY A 99 0.58 9.48 -6.61
N GLN A 100 0.45 10.74 -6.20
CA GLN A 100 0.63 11.12 -4.79
C GLN A 100 -0.34 10.38 -3.88
N LEU A 101 -1.59 10.20 -4.33
CA LEU A 101 -2.60 9.45 -3.57
C LEU A 101 -2.24 7.97 -3.44
N LEU A 102 -1.66 7.36 -4.48
CA LEU A 102 -1.15 5.98 -4.38
C LEU A 102 -0.05 5.88 -3.32
N THR A 103 0.88 6.81 -3.33
CA THR A 103 1.98 6.82 -2.34
C THR A 103 1.44 7.03 -0.92
N ALA A 104 0.52 7.99 -0.74
CA ALA A 104 -0.09 8.23 0.58
C ALA A 104 -0.89 7.01 1.07
N SER A 105 -1.55 6.31 0.15
CA SER A 105 -2.23 5.05 0.47
C SER A 105 -1.23 4.00 0.95
N HIS A 106 -0.09 3.86 0.26
CA HIS A 106 0.96 2.91 0.64
C HIS A 106 1.51 3.22 2.04
N GLU A 107 1.80 4.47 2.31
CA GLU A 107 2.29 4.91 3.62
C GLU A 107 1.28 4.57 4.73
N SER A 108 0.00 4.81 4.48
CA SER A 108 -1.06 4.49 5.45
C SER A 108 -1.18 2.97 5.65
N MET A 109 -1.04 2.17 4.58
CA MET A 109 -1.02 0.70 4.72
C MET A 109 0.17 0.24 5.56
N ARG A 110 1.32 0.89 5.43
CA ARG A 110 2.52 0.55 6.20
C ARG A 110 2.40 1.00 7.66
N GLU A 111 2.11 2.27 7.89
CA GLU A 111 2.21 2.89 9.21
C GLU A 111 0.95 2.68 10.05
N ASP A 112 -0.23 2.85 9.45
CA ASP A 112 -1.49 2.79 10.19
C ASP A 112 -2.10 1.40 10.21
N PHE A 113 -2.10 0.69 9.07
CA PHE A 113 -2.74 -0.62 8.99
C PHE A 113 -1.77 -1.78 9.21
N ALA A 114 -0.49 -1.55 8.96
CA ALA A 114 0.61 -2.51 9.16
C ALA A 114 0.36 -3.82 8.40
N ILE A 115 0.11 -3.70 7.09
CA ILE A 115 -0.15 -4.85 6.21
C ILE A 115 0.88 -4.99 5.09
N THR A 116 1.89 -4.14 5.06
CA THR A 116 2.97 -4.26 4.08
C THR A 116 4.08 -5.17 4.61
N THR A 117 5.06 -5.42 3.78
CA THR A 117 6.29 -6.12 4.14
C THR A 117 7.47 -5.32 3.61
N GLU A 118 8.66 -5.51 4.20
CA GLU A 118 9.88 -4.81 3.76
C GLU A 118 10.09 -4.93 2.25
N ARG A 119 9.79 -6.10 1.69
CA ARG A 119 9.96 -6.34 0.25
C ARG A 119 8.95 -5.52 -0.56
N ILE A 120 7.71 -5.44 -0.11
CA ILE A 120 6.66 -4.64 -0.76
C ILE A 120 7.06 -3.16 -0.68
N ASP A 121 7.51 -2.70 0.49
CA ASP A 121 7.93 -1.31 0.69
C ASP A 121 9.10 -0.96 -0.23
N LEU A 122 10.11 -1.84 -0.30
CA LEU A 122 11.25 -1.64 -1.20
C LEU A 122 10.82 -1.49 -2.66
N ILE A 123 9.89 -2.35 -3.13
CA ILE A 123 9.39 -2.29 -4.52
C ILE A 123 8.69 -0.94 -4.75
N ALA A 124 7.78 -0.55 -3.86
CA ALA A 124 7.03 0.69 -4.01
C ALA A 124 7.96 1.91 -4.01
N GLU A 125 8.88 1.97 -3.05
CA GLU A 125 9.83 3.08 -2.93
C GLU A 125 10.78 3.14 -4.13
N SER A 126 11.25 1.98 -4.60
CA SER A 126 12.15 1.93 -5.77
C SER A 126 11.44 2.42 -7.03
N ALA A 127 10.15 2.08 -7.19
CA ALA A 127 9.37 2.56 -8.33
C ALA A 127 9.27 4.09 -8.31
N VAL A 128 8.95 4.67 -7.15
CA VAL A 128 8.84 6.14 -7.03
C VAL A 128 10.18 6.81 -7.29
N ARG A 129 11.27 6.30 -6.67
CA ARG A 129 12.62 6.86 -6.89
C ARG A 129 13.04 6.78 -8.36
N ALA A 130 12.56 5.78 -9.10
CA ALA A 130 12.89 5.60 -10.52
C ALA A 130 12.03 6.45 -11.45
N GLY A 131 11.04 7.17 -10.93
CA GLY A 131 10.24 8.11 -11.71
C GLY A 131 8.76 7.75 -11.85
N ALA A 132 8.26 6.77 -11.10
CA ALA A 132 6.83 6.56 -11.03
C ALA A 132 6.16 7.78 -10.36
N LEU A 133 4.98 8.13 -10.81
CA LEU A 133 4.19 9.22 -10.19
C LEU A 133 3.73 8.82 -8.79
N GLY A 134 3.58 7.53 -8.55
CA GLY A 134 3.26 6.96 -7.25
C GLY A 134 3.13 5.45 -7.34
N ALA A 135 3.19 4.80 -6.19
CA ALA A 135 3.11 3.34 -6.12
C ALA A 135 2.49 2.90 -4.80
N ARG A 136 1.81 1.75 -4.83
CA ARG A 136 1.24 1.18 -3.62
C ARG A 136 1.09 -0.34 -3.74
N MET A 137 1.06 -0.99 -2.60
CA MET A 137 0.68 -2.40 -2.52
C MET A 137 -0.75 -2.60 -3.03
N THR A 138 -1.00 -3.76 -3.63
CA THR A 138 -2.35 -4.19 -3.99
C THR A 138 -2.57 -5.62 -3.52
N GLY A 139 -3.82 -5.95 -3.19
CA GLY A 139 -4.22 -7.24 -2.64
C GLY A 139 -4.49 -7.15 -1.14
N GLY A 140 -4.52 -8.31 -0.50
CA GLY A 140 -4.92 -8.43 0.91
C GLY A 140 -3.85 -8.12 1.95
N GLY A 141 -2.66 -7.77 1.54
CA GLY A 141 -1.56 -7.49 2.47
C GLY A 141 -0.67 -8.70 2.73
N PHE A 142 0.42 -8.45 3.46
CA PHE A 142 1.38 -9.47 3.92
C PHE A 142 2.09 -10.20 2.76
N GLY A 143 2.20 -9.54 1.60
CA GLY A 143 2.77 -10.05 0.37
C GLY A 143 2.00 -9.53 -0.83
N GLY A 144 2.09 -10.22 -1.95
CA GLY A 144 1.35 -9.87 -3.16
C GLY A 144 2.14 -8.97 -4.10
N ALA A 145 1.51 -7.93 -4.59
CA ALA A 145 2.07 -7.10 -5.66
C ALA A 145 2.01 -5.61 -5.32
N VAL A 146 2.76 -4.84 -6.09
CA VAL A 146 2.72 -3.37 -6.07
C VAL A 146 2.20 -2.91 -7.43
N ILE A 147 1.33 -1.92 -7.43
CA ILE A 147 0.97 -1.18 -8.64
C ILE A 147 1.66 0.18 -8.60
N ALA A 148 2.12 0.64 -9.76
CA ALA A 148 2.72 1.96 -9.90
C ALA A 148 2.14 2.65 -11.13
N LEU A 149 1.79 3.92 -10.99
CA LEU A 149 1.38 4.77 -12.09
C LEU A 149 2.64 5.45 -12.62
N VAL A 150 2.95 5.27 -13.89
CA VAL A 150 4.25 5.64 -14.45
C VAL A 150 4.05 6.37 -15.79
N PRO A 151 4.79 7.46 -16.05
CA PRO A 151 4.82 8.01 -17.42
C PRO A 151 5.26 6.93 -18.40
N ALA A 152 4.58 6.84 -19.55
CA ALA A 152 4.81 5.74 -20.49
C ALA A 152 6.28 5.65 -20.94
N ASP A 153 6.94 6.79 -21.13
CA ASP A 153 8.35 6.85 -21.55
C ASP A 153 9.31 6.38 -20.45
N ARG A 154 8.88 6.35 -19.20
CA ARG A 154 9.71 5.90 -18.06
C ARG A 154 9.44 4.44 -17.66
N ALA A 155 8.43 3.82 -18.23
CA ALA A 155 7.96 2.50 -17.79
C ALA A 155 9.07 1.45 -17.74
N ARG A 156 9.89 1.39 -18.79
CA ARG A 156 10.99 0.42 -18.88
C ARG A 156 12.05 0.68 -17.79
N ASP A 157 12.46 1.94 -17.64
CA ASP A 157 13.48 2.32 -16.65
C ASP A 157 13.02 2.01 -15.22
N VAL A 158 11.75 2.32 -14.92
CA VAL A 158 11.15 2.02 -13.62
C VAL A 158 11.15 0.50 -13.39
N ALA A 159 10.66 -0.27 -14.37
CA ALA A 159 10.60 -1.73 -14.24
C ALA A 159 11.99 -2.34 -14.03
N ASP A 160 12.99 -1.88 -14.78
CA ASP A 160 14.36 -2.39 -14.66
C ASP A 160 14.98 -2.00 -13.32
N THR A 161 14.74 -0.79 -12.83
CA THR A 161 15.28 -0.35 -11.54
C THR A 161 14.66 -1.16 -10.40
N VAL A 162 13.36 -1.37 -10.43
CA VAL A 162 12.69 -2.19 -9.40
C VAL A 162 13.21 -3.63 -9.45
N ARG A 163 13.37 -4.18 -10.65
CA ARG A 163 13.88 -5.55 -10.79
C ARG A 163 15.29 -5.67 -10.17
N ARG A 164 16.16 -4.72 -10.42
CA ARG A 164 17.51 -4.69 -9.82
C ARG A 164 17.43 -4.56 -8.29
N ALA A 165 16.61 -3.71 -7.80
CA ALA A 165 16.44 -3.52 -6.35
C ALA A 165 15.90 -4.80 -5.70
N ALA A 166 14.94 -5.38 -6.31
CA ALA A 166 14.36 -6.64 -5.81
C ALA A 166 15.34 -7.82 -5.82
N UNK A 167 16.11 -7.82 -6.67
CA UNK A 167 17.09 -8.78 -6.81
C UNK A 167 18.18 -8.57 -5.86
N UNK A 168 18.48 -7.41 -5.48
CA UNK A 168 19.43 -7.06 -4.50
C UNK A 168 18.95 -7.39 -3.11
N UNK A 169 17.75 -7.26 -2.88
CA UNK A 169 17.13 -7.54 -1.65
C UNK A 169 17.07 -9.03 -1.41
N UNK A 170 16.97 -9.77 -2.41
CA UNK A 170 16.95 -11.18 -2.33
C UNK A 170 18.31 -11.80 -2.15
N UNK A 171 19.20 -11.09 -2.48
CA UNK A 171 20.53 -11.49 -2.31
C UNK A 171 21.06 -11.12 -0.95
N UNK A 172 20.61 -10.18 -0.47
CA UNK A 172 20.90 -9.77 0.83
C UNK A 172 20.24 -10.62 1.86
N UNK A 173 19.16 -11.02 1.53
CA UNK A 173 18.42 -11.86 2.40
C UNK A 173 18.91 -13.30 2.40
N UNK A 174 19.38 -13.64 1.42
CA UNK A 174 19.96 -14.91 1.30
C UNK A 174 21.31 -15.04 1.95
N UNK A 175 21.80 -14.02 2.05
CA UNK A 175 23.07 -13.95 2.67
C UNK A 175 22.95 -13.90 4.15
N UNK A 176 22.03 -13.46 4.51
CA UNK A 176 21.74 -13.35 5.87
C UNK A 176 21.16 -14.60 6.46
N UNK A 177 20.77 -15.29 5.69
CA UNK A 177 20.24 -16.54 6.05
C UNK A 177 21.23 -17.70 6.05
N UNK A 178 22.23 -17.46 5.55
CA UNK A 178 23.15 -18.32 5.56
C UNK A 178 23.78 -18.29 6.78
N PRO A 179 24.08 -19.53 7.75
CA PRO A 179 24.85 -19.57 8.98
C PRO A 179 26.34 -19.38 8.69
N ALA A 180 26.94 -18.58 9.54
CA ALA A 180 28.39 -18.42 9.46
C ALA A 180 29.07 -19.76 9.67
N THR A 181 29.74 -20.22 8.69
CA THR A 181 30.57 -21.43 8.82
C THR A 181 31.70 -21.09 9.78
N THR A 182 31.57 -21.54 11.01
CA THR A 182 32.68 -21.45 11.96
C THR A 182 33.74 -22.42 11.49
N SER A 183 34.78 -21.90 10.88
CA SER A 183 35.99 -22.69 10.59
C SER A 183 36.66 -22.97 11.93
N ARG A 184 36.47 -24.18 12.41
CA ARG A 184 37.33 -24.67 13.52
C ARG A 184 38.65 -25.11 12.89
N ARG A 185 39.74 -24.48 13.23
CA ARG A 185 41.09 -25.00 13.12
C ARG A 185 41.46 -25.70 14.41
#